data_9011f40af3217b6e070cb0b751b20018
#
_entry.id   9011f40af3217b6e070cb0b751b20018
#
_cell.length_a   1.000
_cell.length_b   1.000
_cell.length_c   1.000
_cell.angle_alpha   90.00
_cell.angle_beta   90.00
_cell.angle_gamma   90.00
#
_symmetry.space_group_name_H-M   'P 1'
#
loop_
_entity.id
_entity.type
_entity.pdbx_description
1 polymer ?
#
loop_
_entity_poly.entity_id
_entity_poly.type
_entity_poly.pdbx_seq_one_letter_code
_entity_poly.pdbx_strand_id
1 'polypeptide(L)'
;MKNCEDICRRLNLYLDDELQGDERAAIEAHLVECVSCAAIFERELTFINAIRESGPLHVASPELRVRAQQVLNGSPARSRLRFGLGIAAALLVLTLPVVVWRGMSYTDRSEPSSFALMAADTHLRRTRGQLPLEIETAMPQNISEWFANKVNFSVKLPNYQESSGQEKLYTLEGARLVGYKEDYAAYVAYRMKSRPISLVITSDSVVKPSGGEEIVARGLTFHYNAIHGLKVITWSDRGLTYALVSDLEERGQQSCIVCHQGTKDQDLITPLKPR
;
A
#
# COMPACT_ATOMS: atom_id res chain seq x y z
N MET A 1 -40.70 -4.10 -11.00
CA MET A 1 -39.91 -3.05 -11.71
C MET A 1 -38.74 -2.73 -10.83
N LYS A 2 -37.50 -2.96 -11.30
CA LYS A 2 -36.30 -2.56 -10.55
C LYS A 2 -36.22 -1.04 -10.57
N ASN A 3 -35.98 -0.42 -9.40
CA ASN A 3 -35.87 1.02 -9.25
C ASN A 3 -34.58 1.52 -9.97
N CYS A 4 -34.62 2.72 -10.56
CA CYS A 4 -33.45 3.33 -11.20
C CYS A 4 -32.20 3.34 -10.31
N GLU A 5 -32.36 3.49 -8.99
CA GLU A 5 -31.27 3.44 -8.03
C GLU A 5 -30.55 2.08 -7.98
N ASP A 6 -31.32 0.97 -8.04
CA ASP A 6 -30.75 -0.38 -8.10
C ASP A 6 -30.01 -0.63 -9.42
N ILE A 7 -30.52 -0.09 -10.52
CA ILE A 7 -29.89 -0.19 -11.84
C ILE A 7 -28.56 0.60 -11.82
N CYS A 8 -28.58 1.86 -11.37
CA CYS A 8 -27.36 2.68 -11.31
C CYS A 8 -26.26 2.06 -10.43
N ARG A 9 -26.65 1.42 -9.31
CA ARG A 9 -25.71 0.76 -8.40
C ARG A 9 -25.01 -0.46 -9.04
N ARG A 10 -25.68 -1.13 -9.98
CA ARG A 10 -25.18 -2.33 -10.67
C ARG A 10 -24.62 -2.05 -12.05
N LEU A 11 -24.66 -0.82 -12.50
CA LEU A 11 -24.25 -0.44 -13.85
C LEU A 11 -22.77 -0.72 -14.11
N ASN A 12 -21.93 -0.52 -13.11
CA ASN A 12 -20.50 -0.82 -13.21
C ASN A 12 -20.25 -2.33 -13.40
N LEU A 13 -20.95 -3.18 -12.65
CA LEU A 13 -20.86 -4.64 -12.79
C LEU A 13 -21.31 -5.10 -14.18
N TYR A 14 -22.32 -4.42 -14.76
CA TYR A 14 -22.76 -4.65 -16.11
C TYR A 14 -21.70 -4.26 -17.15
N LEU A 15 -21.05 -3.11 -16.98
CA LEU A 15 -20.01 -2.61 -17.87
C LEU A 15 -18.72 -3.45 -17.81
N ASP A 16 -18.45 -4.09 -16.69
CA ASP A 16 -17.30 -4.98 -16.48
C ASP A 16 -17.59 -6.44 -16.85
N ASP A 17 -18.81 -6.72 -17.41
CA ASP A 17 -19.26 -8.05 -17.81
C ASP A 17 -19.32 -9.08 -16.66
N GLU A 18 -19.50 -8.60 -15.42
CA GLU A 18 -19.58 -9.43 -14.21
C GLU A 18 -20.98 -9.96 -13.92
N LEU A 19 -22.03 -9.43 -14.60
CA LEU A 19 -23.41 -9.88 -14.44
C LEU A 19 -23.79 -10.92 -15.48
N GLN A 20 -24.47 -11.97 -15.04
CA GLN A 20 -24.94 -13.06 -15.91
C GLN A 20 -26.45 -13.34 -15.75
N GLY A 21 -27.03 -14.01 -16.75
CA GLY A 21 -28.41 -14.51 -16.70
C GLY A 21 -29.45 -13.40 -16.51
N ASP A 22 -30.39 -13.65 -15.60
CA ASP A 22 -31.57 -12.79 -15.38
C ASP A 22 -31.20 -11.37 -14.88
N GLU A 23 -30.07 -11.21 -14.21
CA GLU A 23 -29.63 -9.90 -13.71
C GLU A 23 -29.20 -8.99 -14.85
N ARG A 24 -28.42 -9.52 -15.80
CA ARG A 24 -28.00 -8.83 -17.02
C ARG A 24 -29.22 -8.45 -17.88
N ALA A 25 -30.09 -9.41 -18.16
CA ALA A 25 -31.32 -9.18 -18.94
C ALA A 25 -32.22 -8.10 -18.33
N ALA A 26 -32.29 -8.04 -16.99
CA ALA A 26 -33.10 -7.03 -16.32
C ALA A 26 -32.51 -5.61 -16.42
N ILE A 27 -31.18 -5.46 -16.49
CA ILE A 27 -30.54 -4.16 -16.74
C ILE A 27 -30.73 -3.75 -18.18
N GLU A 28 -30.51 -4.65 -19.13
CA GLU A 28 -30.74 -4.41 -20.58
C GLU A 28 -32.18 -3.95 -20.87
N ALA A 29 -33.16 -4.63 -20.32
CA ALA A 29 -34.58 -4.24 -20.48
C ALA A 29 -34.81 -2.83 -19.88
N HIS A 30 -34.27 -2.53 -18.70
CA HIS A 30 -34.44 -1.21 -18.09
C HIS A 30 -33.77 -0.08 -18.90
N LEU A 31 -32.58 -0.33 -19.46
CA LEU A 31 -31.88 0.67 -20.29
C LEU A 31 -32.64 1.01 -21.58
N VAL A 32 -33.42 0.06 -22.11
CA VAL A 32 -34.31 0.33 -23.25
C VAL A 32 -35.50 1.21 -22.86
N GLU A 33 -36.04 1.05 -21.66
CA GLU A 33 -37.23 1.75 -21.20
C GLU A 33 -36.95 3.09 -20.50
N CYS A 34 -35.76 3.23 -19.89
CA CYS A 34 -35.43 4.40 -19.08
C CYS A 34 -34.35 5.29 -19.70
N VAL A 35 -34.74 6.41 -20.28
CA VAL A 35 -33.87 7.38 -20.96
C VAL A 35 -32.78 7.92 -20.00
N SER A 36 -33.12 8.14 -18.72
CA SER A 36 -32.15 8.66 -17.74
C SER A 36 -31.04 7.65 -17.44
N CYS A 37 -31.36 6.38 -17.24
CA CYS A 37 -30.36 5.34 -17.00
C CYS A 37 -29.53 5.05 -18.26
N ALA A 38 -30.16 5.09 -19.45
CA ALA A 38 -29.46 4.97 -20.72
C ALA A 38 -28.43 6.10 -20.91
N ALA A 39 -28.78 7.34 -20.59
CA ALA A 39 -27.85 8.47 -20.67
C ALA A 39 -26.66 8.34 -19.71
N ILE A 40 -26.89 7.79 -18.51
CA ILE A 40 -25.80 7.50 -17.55
C ILE A 40 -24.90 6.41 -18.14
N PHE A 41 -25.48 5.33 -18.66
CA PHE A 41 -24.74 4.23 -19.27
C PHE A 41 -23.84 4.70 -20.42
N GLU A 42 -24.36 5.48 -21.36
CA GLU A 42 -23.59 6.02 -22.49
C GLU A 42 -22.44 6.90 -22.04
N ARG A 43 -22.63 7.71 -21.00
CA ARG A 43 -21.57 8.54 -20.43
C ARG A 43 -20.45 7.70 -19.82
N GLU A 44 -20.80 6.68 -19.02
CA GLU A 44 -19.81 5.78 -18.41
C GLU A 44 -19.07 4.95 -19.48
N LEU A 45 -19.79 4.47 -20.50
CA LEU A 45 -19.19 3.75 -21.62
C LEU A 45 -18.20 4.62 -22.40
N THR A 46 -18.56 5.88 -22.65
CA THR A 46 -17.69 6.85 -23.32
C THR A 46 -16.41 7.10 -22.50
N PHE A 47 -16.55 7.22 -21.18
CA PHE A 47 -15.41 7.40 -20.28
C PHE A 47 -14.48 6.18 -20.28
N ILE A 48 -15.04 4.96 -20.18
CA ILE A 48 -14.25 3.71 -20.23
C ILE A 48 -13.53 3.57 -21.57
N ASN A 49 -14.18 3.91 -22.68
CA ASN A 49 -13.57 3.85 -24.00
C ASN A 49 -12.43 4.87 -24.14
N ALA A 50 -12.59 6.07 -23.64
CA ALA A 50 -11.51 7.08 -23.61
C ALA A 50 -10.29 6.60 -22.80
N ILE A 51 -10.51 5.90 -21.68
CA ILE A 51 -9.41 5.29 -20.91
C ILE A 51 -8.74 4.16 -21.71
N ARG A 52 -9.51 3.30 -22.35
CA ARG A 52 -8.97 2.20 -23.19
C ARG A 52 -8.19 2.71 -24.39
N GLU A 53 -8.65 3.77 -25.03
CA GLU A 53 -7.99 4.42 -26.17
C GLU A 53 -6.70 5.14 -25.74
N SER A 54 -6.59 5.59 -24.51
CA SER A 54 -5.37 6.21 -24.00
C SER A 54 -4.17 5.24 -23.97
N GLY A 55 -4.45 3.95 -24.12
CA GLY A 55 -3.46 2.87 -24.18
C GLY A 55 -2.81 2.54 -22.84
N PRO A 56 -2.16 1.39 -22.73
CA PRO A 56 -1.45 1.00 -21.52
C PRO A 56 -0.21 1.86 -21.35
N LEU A 57 -0.04 2.49 -20.18
CA LEU A 57 1.17 3.23 -19.80
C LEU A 57 2.43 2.35 -19.84
N HIS A 58 2.26 1.04 -19.66
CA HIS A 58 3.34 0.06 -19.71
C HIS A 58 2.88 -1.20 -20.44
N VAL A 59 3.63 -1.59 -21.46
CA VAL A 59 3.45 -2.86 -22.16
C VAL A 59 4.31 -3.91 -21.46
N ALA A 60 3.69 -5.00 -21.00
CA ALA A 60 4.42 -6.12 -20.41
C ALA A 60 5.43 -6.71 -21.40
N SER A 61 6.66 -7.00 -20.93
CA SER A 61 7.68 -7.60 -21.76
C SER A 61 7.24 -8.97 -22.29
N PRO A 62 7.76 -9.41 -23.46
CA PRO A 62 7.43 -10.71 -24.01
C PRO A 62 7.68 -11.86 -23.04
N GLU A 63 8.79 -11.79 -22.27
CA GLU A 63 9.14 -12.81 -21.27
C GLU A 63 8.11 -12.88 -20.15
N LEU A 64 7.59 -11.74 -19.71
CA LEU A 64 6.59 -11.67 -18.65
C LEU A 64 5.26 -12.26 -19.12
N ARG A 65 4.87 -12.04 -20.38
CA ARG A 65 3.68 -12.64 -21.00
C ARG A 65 3.81 -14.15 -21.10
N VAL A 66 4.97 -14.66 -21.53
CA VAL A 66 5.23 -16.09 -21.62
C VAL A 66 5.16 -16.75 -20.23
N ARG A 67 5.77 -16.15 -19.21
CA ARG A 67 5.68 -16.65 -17.82
C ARG A 67 4.25 -16.69 -17.31
N ALA A 68 3.47 -15.64 -17.53
CA ALA A 68 2.06 -15.59 -17.13
C ALA A 68 1.26 -16.71 -17.83
N GLN A 69 1.44 -16.91 -19.13
CA GLN A 69 0.80 -18.00 -19.88
C GLN A 69 1.21 -19.39 -19.39
N GLN A 70 2.48 -19.58 -19.02
CA GLN A 70 2.94 -20.85 -18.45
C GLN A 70 2.28 -21.17 -17.12
N VAL A 71 2.06 -20.17 -16.26
CA VAL A 71 1.32 -20.32 -14.99
C VAL A 71 -0.14 -20.67 -15.24
N LEU A 72 -0.80 -19.99 -16.19
CA LEU A 72 -2.19 -20.23 -16.53
C LEU A 72 -2.43 -21.58 -17.23
N ASN A 73 -1.50 -22.02 -18.06
CA ASN A 73 -1.59 -23.28 -18.83
C ASN A 73 -1.03 -24.49 -18.07
N GLY A 74 -0.45 -24.30 -16.91
CA GLY A 74 0.12 -25.35 -16.05
C GLY A 74 -0.92 -26.23 -15.39
N SER A 75 -1.64 -27.04 -16.19
CA SER A 75 -2.36 -28.20 -15.66
C SER A 75 -1.36 -29.23 -15.17
N PRO A 76 -1.52 -29.81 -13.96
CA PRO A 76 -0.62 -30.83 -13.47
C PRO A 76 -0.74 -32.08 -14.35
N ALA A 77 0.27 -32.30 -15.18
CA ALA A 77 0.39 -33.56 -15.93
C ALA A 77 0.48 -34.71 -14.93
N ARG A 78 -0.57 -35.53 -14.83
CA ARG A 78 -0.56 -36.79 -14.11
C ARG A 78 0.43 -37.74 -14.79
N SER A 79 1.70 -37.66 -14.42
CA SER A 79 2.72 -38.64 -14.79
C SER A 79 2.47 -39.94 -14.02
N ARG A 80 2.07 -40.97 -14.75
CA ARG A 80 2.10 -42.35 -14.27
C ARG A 80 3.58 -42.78 -14.16
N LEU A 81 4.11 -42.81 -12.95
CA LEU A 81 5.35 -43.52 -12.71
C LEU A 81 5.18 -44.39 -11.45
N ARG A 82 4.71 -45.61 -11.66
CA ARG A 82 4.86 -46.72 -10.72
C ARG A 82 6.20 -47.39 -11.06
N PHE A 83 7.26 -47.04 -10.32
CA PHE A 83 8.43 -47.92 -10.07
C PHE A 83 9.46 -47.05 -9.29
N GLY A 84 9.71 -47.46 -8.04
CA GLY A 84 10.78 -46.83 -7.25
C GLY A 84 10.44 -46.56 -5.78
N LEU A 85 9.55 -47.34 -5.17
CA LEU A 85 9.07 -47.11 -3.80
C LEU A 85 10.11 -47.37 -2.67
N GLY A 86 11.31 -47.87 -3.00
CA GLY A 86 12.31 -48.24 -1.97
C GLY A 86 13.39 -47.16 -1.72
N ILE A 87 13.74 -46.36 -2.68
CA ILE A 87 14.84 -45.35 -2.57
C ILE A 87 14.28 -43.96 -2.20
N ALA A 88 13.03 -43.69 -2.56
CA ALA A 88 12.38 -42.43 -2.24
C ALA A 88 12.11 -42.22 -0.74
N ALA A 89 11.86 -43.29 0.01
CA ALA A 89 11.58 -43.21 1.46
C ALA A 89 12.82 -42.79 2.28
N ALA A 90 14.01 -43.25 1.91
CA ALA A 90 15.25 -42.93 2.62
C ALA A 90 15.69 -41.48 2.36
N LEU A 91 15.46 -40.96 1.13
CA LEU A 91 15.75 -39.56 0.80
C LEU A 91 14.72 -38.61 1.43
N LEU A 92 13.47 -39.00 1.57
CA LEU A 92 12.42 -38.20 2.23
C LEU A 92 12.70 -38.00 3.74
N VAL A 93 13.23 -39.02 4.45
CA VAL A 93 13.57 -38.93 5.87
C VAL A 93 14.79 -37.99 6.11
N LEU A 94 15.71 -37.91 5.16
CA LEU A 94 16.89 -37.04 5.26
C LEU A 94 16.63 -35.59 4.76
N THR A 95 15.71 -35.40 3.82
CA THR A 95 15.42 -34.07 3.26
C THR A 95 14.25 -33.38 3.94
N LEU A 96 13.30 -34.10 4.54
CA LEU A 96 12.16 -33.52 5.25
C LEU A 96 12.58 -32.58 6.40
N PRO A 97 13.53 -32.92 7.30
CA PRO A 97 13.94 -32.00 8.35
C PRO A 97 14.67 -30.77 7.79
N VAL A 98 15.41 -30.91 6.70
CA VAL A 98 16.09 -29.76 6.06
C VAL A 98 15.10 -28.84 5.33
N VAL A 99 14.08 -29.41 4.68
CA VAL A 99 13.03 -28.65 3.99
C VAL A 99 12.08 -28.03 5.02
N VAL A 100 11.74 -28.74 6.09
CA VAL A 100 10.93 -28.19 7.19
C VAL A 100 11.71 -27.11 7.94
N TRP A 101 13.01 -27.32 8.22
CA TRP A 101 13.85 -26.30 8.85
C TRP A 101 14.06 -25.08 7.95
N ARG A 102 14.24 -25.30 6.65
CA ARG A 102 14.32 -24.22 5.66
C ARG A 102 12.97 -23.57 5.38
N GLY A 103 11.86 -24.31 5.46
CA GLY A 103 10.49 -23.79 5.38
C GLY A 103 10.09 -23.02 6.63
N MET A 104 10.57 -23.43 7.83
CA MET A 104 10.40 -22.67 9.07
C MET A 104 11.34 -21.47 9.17
N SER A 105 12.42 -21.43 8.37
CA SER A 105 13.30 -20.26 8.24
C SER A 105 12.87 -19.30 7.14
N TYR A 106 11.91 -19.69 6.28
CA TYR A 106 11.09 -18.75 5.49
C TYR A 106 10.02 -18.22 6.44
N THR A 107 10.48 -17.54 7.49
CA THR A 107 9.66 -16.75 8.39
C THR A 107 8.67 -15.95 7.58
N ASP A 108 7.45 -16.28 7.76
CA ASP A 108 6.25 -15.43 7.86
C ASP A 108 6.48 -13.97 7.42
N ARG A 109 6.82 -13.78 6.13
CA ARG A 109 6.64 -12.49 5.50
C ARG A 109 5.16 -12.37 5.19
N SER A 110 4.40 -12.08 6.24
CA SER A 110 3.01 -11.74 6.08
C SER A 110 2.89 -10.61 5.05
N GLU A 111 1.91 -10.71 4.16
CA GLU A 111 1.70 -9.73 3.10
C GLU A 111 1.60 -8.32 3.68
N PRO A 112 2.13 -7.30 2.98
CA PRO A 112 2.01 -5.91 3.39
C PRO A 112 0.55 -5.52 3.60
N SER A 113 0.25 -4.77 4.65
CA SER A 113 -1.10 -4.26 4.87
C SER A 113 -1.54 -3.32 3.74
N SER A 114 -2.85 -3.22 3.51
CA SER A 114 -3.41 -2.27 2.53
C SER A 114 -3.00 -0.82 2.83
N PHE A 115 -2.78 -0.48 4.10
CA PHE A 115 -2.28 0.84 4.49
C PHE A 115 -0.82 1.05 4.07
N ALA A 116 0.04 0.06 4.24
CA ALA A 116 1.43 0.12 3.79
C ALA A 116 1.50 0.24 2.25
N LEU A 117 0.67 -0.51 1.53
CA LEU A 117 0.57 -0.42 0.06
C LEU A 117 0.10 0.96 -0.40
N MET A 118 -0.95 1.51 0.22
CA MET A 118 -1.45 2.86 -0.09
C MET A 118 -0.38 3.93 0.19
N ALA A 119 0.33 3.84 1.31
CA ALA A 119 1.39 4.77 1.64
C ALA A 119 2.53 4.74 0.62
N ALA A 120 2.94 3.54 0.17
CA ALA A 120 3.95 3.37 -0.88
C ALA A 120 3.49 3.96 -2.23
N ASP A 121 2.25 3.67 -2.66
CA ASP A 121 1.68 4.23 -3.89
C ASP A 121 1.61 5.76 -3.85
N THR A 122 1.13 6.32 -2.74
CA THR A 122 1.06 7.77 -2.53
C THR A 122 2.44 8.41 -2.62
N HIS A 123 3.46 7.80 -2.01
CA HIS A 123 4.85 8.25 -2.10
C HIS A 123 5.35 8.25 -3.56
N LEU A 124 5.13 7.15 -4.30
CA LEU A 124 5.53 7.05 -5.70
C LEU A 124 4.83 8.07 -6.58
N ARG A 125 3.55 8.29 -6.41
CA ARG A 125 2.78 9.29 -7.16
C ARG A 125 3.28 10.71 -6.85
N ARG A 126 3.60 11.00 -5.59
CA ARG A 126 4.19 12.29 -5.21
C ARG A 126 5.56 12.51 -5.85
N THR A 127 6.44 11.52 -5.81
CA THR A 127 7.81 11.62 -6.36
C THR A 127 7.81 11.74 -7.88
N ARG A 128 6.79 11.21 -8.55
CA ARG A 128 6.57 11.36 -10.00
C ARG A 128 5.86 12.68 -10.39
N GLY A 129 5.58 13.56 -9.44
CA GLY A 129 4.87 14.81 -9.71
C GLY A 129 3.36 14.67 -9.99
N GLN A 130 2.80 13.47 -9.81
CA GLN A 130 1.38 13.20 -10.07
C GLN A 130 0.46 13.62 -8.92
N LEU A 131 1.05 13.92 -7.75
CA LEU A 131 0.31 14.21 -6.53
C LEU A 131 0.89 15.48 -5.88
N PRO A 132 0.39 16.68 -6.20
CA PRO A 132 0.86 17.93 -5.62
C PRO A 132 0.50 18.02 -4.13
N LEU A 133 1.26 18.80 -3.36
CA LEU A 133 0.90 19.15 -1.99
C LEU A 133 -0.27 20.13 -2.00
N GLU A 134 -1.11 20.08 -0.97
CA GLU A 134 -2.26 21.00 -0.79
C GLU A 134 -1.89 22.15 0.14
N ILE A 135 -0.87 21.98 0.96
CA ILE A 135 -0.21 23.03 1.71
C ILE A 135 1.31 22.84 1.61
N GLU A 136 2.02 23.88 1.22
CA GLU A 136 3.49 23.92 1.18
C GLU A 136 3.98 24.83 2.31
N THR A 137 4.69 24.24 3.27
CA THR A 137 5.22 24.95 4.43
C THR A 137 6.32 24.13 5.11
N ALA A 138 7.32 24.81 5.62
CA ALA A 138 8.36 24.23 6.46
C ALA A 138 8.02 24.27 7.97
N MET A 139 6.87 24.85 8.34
CA MET A 139 6.45 25.02 9.73
C MET A 139 5.49 23.89 10.16
N PRO A 140 5.87 23.01 11.12
CA PRO A 140 5.02 21.91 11.58
C PRO A 140 3.67 22.37 12.15
N GLN A 141 3.63 23.53 12.78
CA GLN A 141 2.41 24.11 13.35
C GLN A 141 1.36 24.37 12.28
N ASN A 142 1.76 24.98 11.15
CA ASN A 142 0.85 25.29 10.04
C ASN A 142 0.20 24.01 9.48
N ILE A 143 0.95 22.90 9.43
CA ILE A 143 0.42 21.60 8.99
C ILE A 143 -0.59 21.07 10.00
N SER A 144 -0.27 21.13 11.29
CA SER A 144 -1.17 20.67 12.35
C SER A 144 -2.50 21.45 12.34
N GLU A 145 -2.43 22.76 12.17
CA GLU A 145 -3.60 23.63 12.04
C GLU A 145 -4.39 23.36 10.76
N TRP A 146 -3.70 23.13 9.65
CA TRP A 146 -4.35 22.84 8.37
C TRP A 146 -5.15 21.53 8.40
N PHE A 147 -4.68 20.52 9.15
CA PHE A 147 -5.41 19.26 9.34
C PHE A 147 -6.52 19.33 10.39
N ALA A 148 -6.52 20.30 11.31
CA ALA A 148 -7.38 20.31 12.49
C ALA A 148 -8.88 20.15 12.20
N ASN A 149 -9.36 20.62 11.02
CA ASN A 149 -10.77 20.51 10.61
C ASN A 149 -10.96 19.59 9.40
N LYS A 150 -9.97 18.78 9.03
CA LYS A 150 -10.00 17.93 7.83
C LYS A 150 -9.92 16.44 8.14
N VAL A 151 -9.41 16.10 9.32
CA VAL A 151 -9.32 14.73 9.81
C VAL A 151 -9.91 14.66 11.22
N ASN A 152 -10.36 13.49 11.62
CA ASN A 152 -11.00 13.24 12.94
C ASN A 152 -9.98 12.94 14.07
N PHE A 153 -8.69 13.19 13.82
CA PHE A 153 -7.60 12.99 14.78
C PHE A 153 -6.64 14.18 14.76
N SER A 154 -5.85 14.34 15.82
CA SER A 154 -4.89 15.43 15.93
C SER A 154 -3.55 15.07 15.27
N VAL A 155 -3.17 15.79 14.23
CA VAL A 155 -1.86 15.65 13.59
C VAL A 155 -0.85 16.51 14.34
N LYS A 156 0.05 15.89 15.09
CA LYS A 156 1.14 16.57 15.80
C LYS A 156 2.45 16.13 15.18
N LEU A 157 3.11 17.04 14.49
CA LEU A 157 4.42 16.78 13.91
C LEU A 157 5.51 17.15 14.93
N PRO A 158 6.53 16.30 15.09
CA PRO A 158 7.63 16.61 16.02
C PRO A 158 8.43 17.82 15.53
N ASN A 159 8.76 18.71 16.46
CA ASN A 159 9.67 19.84 16.23
C ASN A 159 10.99 19.63 17.00
N TYR A 160 11.87 18.80 16.44
CA TYR A 160 13.12 18.40 17.12
C TYR A 160 14.20 19.48 17.14
N GLN A 161 14.08 20.52 16.32
CA GLN A 161 15.07 21.59 16.29
C GLN A 161 15.12 22.38 17.61
N GLU A 162 13.95 22.56 18.25
CA GLU A 162 13.85 23.27 19.54
C GLU A 162 14.35 22.45 20.72
N SER A 163 14.28 21.10 20.63
CA SER A 163 14.59 20.21 21.75
C SER A 163 16.03 19.69 21.75
N SER A 164 16.73 19.64 20.63
CA SER A 164 18.04 19.01 20.51
C SER A 164 19.20 19.96 20.23
N GLY A 165 18.95 21.17 19.71
CA GLY A 165 19.99 22.11 19.27
C GLY A 165 20.84 21.61 18.10
N GLN A 166 20.49 20.47 17.49
CA GLN A 166 21.23 19.87 16.38
C GLN A 166 20.71 20.38 15.02
N GLU A 167 21.58 20.38 14.02
CA GLU A 167 21.21 20.74 12.65
C GLU A 167 20.16 19.76 12.09
N LYS A 168 19.10 20.29 11.48
CA LYS A 168 18.07 19.47 10.84
C LYS A 168 18.64 18.74 9.63
N LEU A 169 18.63 17.43 9.67
CA LEU A 169 19.01 16.58 8.53
C LEU A 169 17.91 16.46 7.47
N TYR A 170 16.69 16.90 7.78
CA TYR A 170 15.53 16.83 6.90
C TYR A 170 14.81 18.17 6.82
N THR A 171 14.10 18.39 5.73
CA THR A 171 13.26 19.57 5.48
C THR A 171 11.82 19.11 5.33
N LEU A 172 10.89 19.77 6.04
CA LEU A 172 9.46 19.62 5.83
C LEU A 172 9.07 20.37 4.56
N GLU A 173 8.38 19.72 3.62
CA GLU A 173 7.96 20.33 2.36
C GLU A 173 6.50 20.78 2.38
N GLY A 174 5.64 20.03 3.07
CA GLY A 174 4.22 20.30 3.14
C GLY A 174 3.38 19.06 3.37
N ALA A 175 2.08 19.16 3.10
CA ALA A 175 1.13 18.11 3.36
C ALA A 175 -0.04 18.09 2.37
N ARG A 176 -0.83 17.00 2.43
CA ARG A 176 -2.10 16.86 1.74
C ARG A 176 -3.01 15.85 2.42
N LEU A 177 -4.30 15.86 2.07
CA LEU A 177 -5.21 14.77 2.38
C LEU A 177 -5.06 13.63 1.38
N VAL A 178 -5.17 12.41 1.87
CA VAL A 178 -5.21 11.19 1.05
C VAL A 178 -6.38 10.34 1.52
N GLY A 179 -7.22 9.91 0.60
CA GLY A 179 -8.31 8.99 0.91
C GLY A 179 -7.78 7.60 1.27
N TYR A 180 -8.32 7.01 2.33
CA TYR A 180 -8.05 5.63 2.71
C TYR A 180 -9.32 4.98 3.26
N LYS A 181 -9.83 3.97 2.54
CA LYS A 181 -11.16 3.39 2.79
C LYS A 181 -12.24 4.48 2.74
N GLU A 182 -13.07 4.58 3.75
CA GLU A 182 -14.12 5.60 3.88
C GLU A 182 -13.64 6.86 4.63
N ASP A 183 -12.35 6.92 5.01
CA ASP A 183 -11.75 8.00 5.80
C ASP A 183 -10.61 8.70 5.04
N TYR A 184 -10.04 9.70 5.71
CA TYR A 184 -8.87 10.41 5.23
C TYR A 184 -7.65 10.10 6.09
N ALA A 185 -6.49 10.06 5.45
CA ALA A 185 -5.19 10.03 6.08
C ALA A 185 -4.45 11.35 5.83
N ALA A 186 -3.67 11.77 6.80
CA ALA A 186 -2.77 12.90 6.68
C ALA A 186 -1.46 12.45 6.02
N TYR A 187 -1.15 12.96 4.85
CA TYR A 187 0.12 12.74 4.17
C TYR A 187 1.04 13.94 4.39
N VAL A 188 2.25 13.72 4.88
CA VAL A 188 3.26 14.75 5.13
C VAL A 188 4.52 14.41 4.36
N ALA A 189 5.00 15.37 3.58
CA ALA A 189 6.19 15.24 2.75
C ALA A 189 7.40 15.86 3.43
N TYR A 190 8.47 15.11 3.50
CA TYR A 190 9.78 15.55 3.94
C TYR A 190 10.83 15.28 2.87
N ARG A 191 11.97 15.95 2.98
CA ARG A 191 13.15 15.70 2.17
C ARG A 191 14.39 15.60 3.06
N MET A 192 15.17 14.55 2.85
CA MET A 192 16.48 14.39 3.47
C MET A 192 17.55 14.48 2.38
N LYS A 193 18.36 15.54 2.39
CA LYS A 193 19.25 15.87 1.27
C LYS A 193 18.42 15.99 -0.01
N SER A 194 18.62 15.11 -1.00
CA SER A 194 17.85 15.07 -2.24
C SER A 194 16.75 14.01 -2.26
N ARG A 195 16.62 13.19 -1.20
CA ARG A 195 15.72 12.04 -1.18
C ARG A 195 14.39 12.36 -0.49
N PRO A 196 13.26 12.03 -1.12
CA PRO A 196 11.95 12.24 -0.53
C PRO A 196 11.66 11.21 0.57
N ILE A 197 10.97 11.66 1.60
CA ILE A 197 10.44 10.83 2.68
C ILE A 197 8.98 11.20 2.86
N SER A 198 8.11 10.22 3.05
CA SER A 198 6.69 10.44 3.31
C SER A 198 6.28 9.84 4.63
N LEU A 199 5.48 10.59 5.38
CA LEU A 199 4.82 10.12 6.59
C LEU A 199 3.32 10.17 6.36
N VAL A 200 2.65 9.03 6.49
CA VAL A 200 1.18 8.93 6.40
C VAL A 200 0.64 8.60 7.78
N ILE A 201 -0.40 9.30 8.20
CA ILE A 201 -0.98 9.19 9.53
C ILE A 201 -2.49 8.98 9.40
N THR A 202 -3.04 8.04 10.13
CA THR A 202 -4.49 7.82 10.27
C THR A 202 -4.84 7.37 11.69
N SER A 203 -6.13 7.26 12.00
CA SER A 203 -6.56 6.69 13.28
C SER A 203 -6.30 5.19 13.34
N ASP A 204 -5.92 4.67 14.51
CA ASP A 204 -5.77 3.22 14.74
C ASP A 204 -7.12 2.47 14.75
N SER A 205 -8.23 3.19 14.89
CA SER A 205 -9.58 2.67 14.70
C SER A 205 -9.89 2.32 13.25
N VAL A 206 -9.24 3.00 12.27
CA VAL A 206 -9.40 2.76 10.83
C VAL A 206 -8.54 1.60 10.37
N VAL A 207 -7.30 1.53 10.87
CA VAL A 207 -6.35 0.46 10.55
C VAL A 207 -5.29 0.32 11.63
N LYS A 208 -4.95 -0.93 11.95
CA LYS A 208 -3.78 -1.27 12.76
C LYS A 208 -2.64 -1.74 11.86
N PRO A 209 -1.38 -1.47 12.23
CA PRO A 209 -0.22 -1.98 11.51
C PRO A 209 -0.26 -3.50 11.45
N SER A 210 0.12 -4.05 10.31
CA SER A 210 0.22 -5.51 10.13
C SER A 210 1.09 -5.83 8.91
N GLY A 211 1.56 -7.06 8.85
CA GLY A 211 2.36 -7.56 7.74
C GLY A 211 3.83 -7.15 7.79
N GLY A 212 4.66 -7.83 7.01
CA GLY A 212 6.09 -7.62 6.99
C GLY A 212 6.85 -8.20 8.19
N GLU A 213 8.09 -7.77 8.38
CA GLU A 213 8.93 -8.17 9.49
C GLU A 213 8.61 -7.34 10.73
N GLU A 214 8.31 -8.00 11.84
CA GLU A 214 8.00 -7.33 13.11
C GLU A 214 9.27 -7.10 13.94
N ILE A 215 9.45 -5.87 14.42
CA ILE A 215 10.52 -5.49 15.34
C ILE A 215 9.91 -4.75 16.52
N VAL A 216 10.14 -5.27 17.72
CA VAL A 216 9.68 -4.62 18.96
C VAL A 216 10.80 -3.78 19.53
N ALA A 217 10.53 -2.48 19.72
CA ALA A 217 11.47 -1.55 20.35
C ALA A 217 10.72 -0.60 21.29
N ARG A 218 11.16 -0.52 22.57
CA ARG A 218 10.58 0.35 23.62
C ARG A 218 9.06 0.25 23.79
N GLY A 219 8.51 -0.97 23.63
CA GLY A 219 7.08 -1.22 23.78
C GLY A 219 6.23 -0.88 22.56
N LEU A 220 6.86 -0.46 21.45
CA LEU A 220 6.20 -0.30 20.16
C LEU A 220 6.58 -1.46 19.25
N THR A 221 5.60 -1.94 18.48
CA THR A 221 5.82 -2.92 17.42
C THR A 221 5.87 -2.19 16.08
N PHE A 222 6.97 -2.35 15.37
CA PHE A 222 7.20 -1.83 14.04
C PHE A 222 7.09 -2.97 13.02
N HIS A 223 6.41 -2.70 11.91
CA HIS A 223 6.26 -3.63 10.80
C HIS A 223 7.03 -3.11 9.59
N TYR A 224 8.04 -3.85 9.17
CA TYR A 224 8.92 -3.49 8.07
C TYR A 224 8.51 -4.21 6.80
N ASN A 225 8.26 -3.45 5.74
CA ASN A 225 7.90 -3.95 4.43
C ASN A 225 8.82 -3.37 3.36
N ALA A 226 9.19 -4.20 2.37
CA ALA A 226 9.82 -3.76 1.13
C ALA A 226 8.76 -3.78 0.02
N ILE A 227 8.30 -2.61 -0.43
CA ILE A 227 7.22 -2.46 -1.41
C ILE A 227 7.76 -1.64 -2.59
N HIS A 228 7.82 -2.23 -3.78
CA HIS A 228 8.30 -1.58 -5.01
C HIS A 228 9.69 -0.93 -4.87
N GLY A 229 10.58 -1.56 -4.10
CA GLY A 229 11.93 -1.03 -3.83
C GLY A 229 11.97 0.05 -2.73
N LEU A 230 10.82 0.44 -2.18
CA LEU A 230 10.71 1.34 -1.05
C LEU A 230 10.73 0.58 0.28
N LYS A 231 11.26 1.22 1.30
CA LYS A 231 11.09 0.81 2.70
C LYS A 231 9.84 1.45 3.26
N VAL A 232 8.93 0.63 3.76
CA VAL A 232 7.69 1.06 4.41
C VAL A 232 7.69 0.52 5.83
N ILE A 233 7.66 1.42 6.80
CA ILE A 233 7.65 1.09 8.22
C ILE A 233 6.31 1.56 8.78
N THR A 234 5.52 0.63 9.32
CA THR A 234 4.24 0.98 9.95
C THR A 234 4.27 0.66 11.44
N TRP A 235 3.65 1.52 12.24
CA TRP A 235 3.48 1.32 13.69
C TRP A 235 2.26 2.08 14.19
N SER A 236 1.77 1.71 15.38
CA SER A 236 0.75 2.50 16.10
C SER A 236 1.33 3.09 17.37
N ASP A 237 0.96 4.34 17.63
CA ASP A 237 1.25 5.02 18.90
C ASP A 237 0.10 5.98 19.23
N ARG A 238 -0.34 5.98 20.50
CA ARG A 238 -1.34 6.92 21.06
C ARG A 238 -2.62 7.08 20.22
N GLY A 239 -3.17 5.96 19.73
CA GLY A 239 -4.42 5.95 18.97
C GLY A 239 -4.27 6.31 17.49
N LEU A 240 -3.05 6.48 17.02
CA LEU A 240 -2.74 6.74 15.62
C LEU A 240 -1.91 5.63 15.01
N THR A 241 -2.13 5.38 13.73
CA THR A 241 -1.30 4.50 12.90
C THR A 241 -0.52 5.33 11.90
N TYR A 242 0.75 5.03 11.83
CA TYR A 242 1.74 5.71 11.00
C TYR A 242 2.29 4.78 9.94
N ALA A 243 2.63 5.35 8.77
CA ALA A 243 3.45 4.71 7.76
C ALA A 243 4.54 5.67 7.31
N LEU A 244 5.79 5.29 7.48
CA LEU A 244 6.96 6.02 7.01
C LEU A 244 7.50 5.33 5.76
N VAL A 245 7.62 6.09 4.67
CA VAL A 245 8.04 5.58 3.37
C VAL A 245 9.28 6.32 2.89
N SER A 246 10.29 5.58 2.45
CA SER A 246 11.50 6.15 1.85
C SER A 246 12.19 5.17 0.89
N ASP A 247 13.00 5.72 -0.02
CA ASP A 247 13.88 4.98 -0.93
C ASP A 247 15.35 4.93 -0.42
N LEU A 248 15.59 5.32 0.83
CA LEU A 248 16.93 5.36 1.42
C LEU A 248 17.55 3.96 1.43
N GLU A 249 18.61 3.76 0.67
CA GLU A 249 19.31 2.49 0.54
C GLU A 249 20.03 2.06 1.81
N GLU A 250 20.44 3.03 2.62
CA GLU A 250 21.19 2.76 3.85
C GLU A 250 20.25 2.40 5.00
N ARG A 251 20.30 1.10 5.37
CA ARG A 251 19.95 0.54 6.68
C ARG A 251 18.93 1.34 7.49
N GLY A 252 17.69 1.30 7.13
CA GLY A 252 16.45 1.59 7.89
C GLY A 252 16.37 2.78 8.87
N GLN A 253 17.51 3.18 9.41
CA GLN A 253 17.63 4.14 10.49
C GLN A 253 17.50 5.60 10.06
N GLN A 254 17.92 5.94 8.83
CA GLN A 254 17.92 7.34 8.39
C GLN A 254 16.50 7.90 8.24
N SER A 255 15.54 7.07 7.83
CA SER A 255 14.14 7.50 7.77
C SER A 255 13.56 7.78 9.16
N CYS A 256 13.98 7.05 10.18
CA CYS A 256 13.55 7.25 11.57
C CYS A 256 14.08 8.56 12.17
N ILE A 257 15.20 9.08 11.65
CA ILE A 257 15.78 10.36 12.09
C ILE A 257 14.82 11.52 11.84
N VAL A 258 13.93 11.44 10.85
CA VAL A 258 12.89 12.44 10.60
C VAL A 258 12.03 12.69 11.84
N CYS A 259 11.76 11.62 12.60
CA CYS A 259 10.96 11.71 13.82
C CYS A 259 11.79 11.65 15.11
N HIS A 260 13.02 11.12 15.06
CA HIS A 260 13.84 10.79 16.21
C HIS A 260 15.29 11.35 16.09
N GLN A 261 15.41 12.63 15.78
CA GLN A 261 16.70 13.30 15.69
C GLN A 261 17.13 13.83 17.08
N GLY A 262 17.54 12.95 17.97
CA GLY A 262 18.06 13.35 19.27
C GLY A 262 18.95 12.28 19.90
N THR A 263 19.88 12.67 20.77
CA THR A 263 20.77 11.73 21.47
C THR A 263 20.02 10.73 22.34
N LYS A 264 18.83 11.08 22.86
CA LYS A 264 17.95 10.19 23.62
C LYS A 264 17.21 9.17 22.76
N ASP A 265 17.15 9.41 21.46
CA ASP A 265 16.39 8.56 20.51
C ASP A 265 17.29 7.60 19.74
N GLN A 266 18.62 7.72 19.82
CA GLN A 266 19.57 6.79 19.19
C GLN A 266 19.40 5.36 19.68
N ASP A 267 19.03 5.16 20.94
CA ASP A 267 18.74 3.85 21.51
C ASP A 267 17.46 3.21 20.92
N LEU A 268 16.56 3.99 20.35
CA LEU A 268 15.37 3.52 19.66
C LEU A 268 15.70 3.07 18.23
N ILE A 269 16.65 3.75 17.60
CA ILE A 269 17.04 3.52 16.21
C ILE A 269 17.94 2.29 16.07
N THR A 270 18.78 2.01 17.06
CA THR A 270 19.77 0.91 17.04
C THR A 270 19.13 -0.48 16.95
N PRO A 271 18.03 -0.81 17.68
CA PRO A 271 17.34 -2.09 17.57
C PRO A 271 16.63 -2.30 16.23
N LEU A 272 16.34 -1.21 15.51
CA LEU A 272 15.60 -1.23 14.23
C LEU A 272 16.51 -1.58 13.03
N LYS A 273 17.74 -2.09 13.26
CA LYS A 273 18.60 -2.62 12.19
C LYS A 273 18.04 -3.94 11.71
N PRO A 274 17.57 -4.09 10.45
CA PRO A 274 17.34 -5.39 9.87
C PRO A 274 18.65 -6.19 9.87
N ARG A 275 18.57 -7.45 10.30
CA ARG A 275 19.69 -8.39 10.27
C ARG A 275 20.05 -8.82 8.87
#